data_8c1e77b3029d2ed90db1238620c435f9
#
_entry.id   8c1e77b3029d2ed90db1238620c435f9
#
_cell.length_a   1.000
_cell.length_b   1.000
_cell.length_c   1.000
_cell.angle_alpha   90.00
_cell.angle_beta   90.00
_cell.angle_gamma   90.00
#
_symmetry.space_group_name_H-M   'P 1'
#
loop_
_entity.id
_entity.type
_entity.pdbx_description
1 polymer ?
#
loop_
_entity_poly.entity_id
_entity_poly.type
_entity_poly.pdbx_seq_one_letter_code
_entity_poly.pdbx_strand_id
1 'polypeptide(L)'
;MKDKKRISIKKILLIILCVVIVFFVAGLWYLSVAIYDENFNQRFTSDESLMFNISDFDGLQRTQYKFASNKGQMLTGYMYSFGSEQRGIVVLAHGFGGGGHNSYMDCANYFARHGYYAFAYDATGNDESEGEGVGGLPQGVVDLDYAISFIEGSKDFGNLPIVLFGHSWGGYSVSCVLTYHPEVKAVIECSGFNKSSDMFESEGKRQAGNFIYVMLPFVKLHELIKYGKYATNTAMDGFAASNMPVMIVHSEDDTIVPIEYGYNIYYDKYKNDRRFTFIHLETNGHNHVFASKAYDDYITELNTNCKEWFESRDYDYNASENRDRYLADRASYIKENLDRSIWCNALDMEMFNSFINFYNQSLGL
;
A
#
# COMPACT_ATOMS: atom_id res chain seq x y z
N MET A 1 47.72 -38.88 -35.59
CA MET A 1 46.26 -38.69 -35.70
C MET A 1 45.71 -38.75 -34.25
N LYS A 2 45.12 -37.66 -33.74
CA LYS A 2 44.47 -37.67 -32.42
C LYS A 2 43.12 -38.40 -32.54
N ASP A 3 42.95 -39.49 -31.79
CA ASP A 3 41.69 -40.19 -31.68
C ASP A 3 40.57 -39.20 -31.21
N LYS A 4 39.64 -38.88 -32.11
CA LYS A 4 38.41 -38.16 -31.73
C LYS A 4 37.54 -39.11 -30.88
N LYS A 5 37.61 -38.98 -29.55
CA LYS A 5 36.70 -39.67 -28.64
C LYS A 5 35.24 -39.39 -29.05
N ARG A 6 34.57 -40.37 -29.61
CA ARG A 6 33.11 -40.29 -29.91
C ARG A 6 32.35 -40.10 -28.60
N ILE A 7 31.57 -38.97 -28.52
CA ILE A 7 30.67 -38.72 -27.38
C ILE A 7 29.63 -39.80 -27.36
N SER A 8 29.44 -40.50 -26.23
CA SER A 8 28.43 -41.56 -26.10
C SER A 8 27.02 -40.96 -26.23
N ILE A 9 26.08 -41.71 -26.81
CA ILE A 9 24.67 -41.33 -26.99
C ILE A 9 24.06 -40.93 -25.63
N LYS A 10 24.40 -41.62 -24.53
CA LYS A 10 23.95 -41.27 -23.18
C LYS A 10 24.36 -39.84 -22.75
N LYS A 11 25.60 -39.42 -23.12
CA LYS A 11 26.07 -38.03 -22.82
C LYS A 11 25.32 -37.00 -23.69
N ILE A 12 25.02 -37.30 -24.93
CA ILE A 12 24.23 -36.44 -25.80
C ILE A 12 22.82 -36.26 -25.24
N LEU A 13 22.15 -37.37 -24.87
CA LEU A 13 20.82 -37.33 -24.26
C LEU A 13 20.78 -36.57 -22.93
N LEU A 14 21.82 -36.71 -22.11
CA LEU A 14 21.95 -35.96 -20.86
C LEU A 14 22.11 -34.46 -21.14
N ILE A 15 22.92 -34.08 -22.13
CA ILE A 15 23.09 -32.67 -22.52
C ILE A 15 21.76 -32.09 -23.03
N ILE A 16 21.04 -32.82 -23.88
CA ILE A 16 19.73 -32.41 -24.37
C ILE A 16 18.76 -32.21 -23.21
N LEU A 17 18.69 -33.17 -22.28
CA LEU A 17 17.85 -33.05 -21.10
C LEU A 17 18.20 -31.82 -20.25
N CYS A 18 19.49 -31.54 -19.99
CA CYS A 18 19.94 -30.36 -19.27
C CYS A 18 19.54 -29.07 -20.00
N VAL A 19 19.69 -29.01 -21.32
CA VAL A 19 19.29 -27.87 -22.13
C VAL A 19 17.77 -27.63 -22.03
N VAL A 20 16.97 -28.69 -22.16
CA VAL A 20 15.50 -28.60 -22.01
C VAL A 20 15.10 -28.09 -20.62
N ILE A 21 15.74 -28.60 -19.56
CA ILE A 21 15.47 -28.14 -18.18
C ILE A 21 15.83 -26.64 -18.03
N VAL A 22 16.98 -26.20 -18.59
CA VAL A 22 17.40 -24.80 -18.52
C VAL A 22 16.37 -23.89 -19.22
N PHE A 23 15.91 -24.27 -20.42
CA PHE A 23 14.89 -23.49 -21.15
C PHE A 23 13.55 -23.48 -20.40
N PHE A 24 13.17 -24.60 -19.80
CA PHE A 24 11.94 -24.69 -19.01
C PHE A 24 11.99 -23.79 -17.78
N VAL A 25 13.10 -23.83 -17.01
CA VAL A 25 13.31 -22.95 -15.85
C VAL A 25 13.36 -21.47 -16.25
N ALA A 26 14.05 -21.15 -17.34
CA ALA A 26 14.08 -19.78 -17.88
C ALA A 26 12.69 -19.29 -18.32
N GLY A 27 11.89 -20.17 -18.93
CA GLY A 27 10.51 -19.87 -19.32
C GLY A 27 9.60 -19.62 -18.09
N LEU A 28 9.74 -20.45 -17.05
CA LEU A 28 9.02 -20.23 -15.78
C LEU A 28 9.44 -18.94 -15.09
N TRP A 29 10.73 -18.62 -15.08
CA TRP A 29 11.23 -17.34 -14.57
C TRP A 29 10.58 -16.18 -15.30
N TYR A 30 10.67 -16.17 -16.63
CA TYR A 30 10.10 -15.10 -17.45
C TYR A 30 8.61 -14.93 -17.23
N LEU A 31 7.85 -16.02 -17.23
CA LEU A 31 6.40 -16.01 -16.99
C LEU A 31 6.07 -15.47 -15.60
N SER A 32 6.80 -15.93 -14.57
CA SER A 32 6.57 -15.49 -13.18
C SER A 32 6.82 -14.01 -13.02
N VAL A 33 7.90 -13.49 -13.61
CA VAL A 33 8.24 -12.05 -13.57
C VAL A 33 7.22 -11.23 -14.37
N ALA A 34 6.83 -11.70 -15.57
CA ALA A 34 5.85 -10.99 -16.39
C ALA A 34 4.49 -10.85 -15.69
N ILE A 35 3.99 -11.93 -15.06
CA ILE A 35 2.74 -11.89 -14.30
C ILE A 35 2.90 -10.99 -13.06
N TYR A 36 4.04 -11.05 -12.38
CA TYR A 36 4.30 -10.17 -11.24
C TYR A 36 4.30 -8.70 -11.66
N ASP A 37 5.02 -8.35 -12.71
CA ASP A 37 5.11 -6.97 -13.19
C ASP A 37 3.75 -6.46 -13.72
N GLU A 38 2.96 -7.30 -14.39
CA GLU A 38 1.61 -6.96 -14.82
C GLU A 38 0.70 -6.58 -13.65
N ASN A 39 0.84 -7.23 -12.48
CA ASN A 39 0.00 -6.96 -11.33
C ASN A 39 0.57 -5.87 -10.40
N PHE A 40 1.90 -5.77 -10.25
CA PHE A 40 2.52 -4.94 -9.21
C PHE A 40 3.50 -3.87 -9.73
N ASN A 41 3.60 -3.68 -11.06
CA ASN A 41 4.45 -2.66 -11.66
C ASN A 41 3.66 -1.69 -12.56
N GLN A 42 2.39 -1.45 -12.28
CA GLN A 42 1.59 -0.47 -13.02
C GLN A 42 1.84 0.93 -12.45
N ARG A 43 1.58 1.96 -13.27
CA ARG A 43 1.45 3.34 -12.81
C ARG A 43 0.00 3.60 -12.45
N PHE A 44 -0.22 4.27 -11.33
CA PHE A 44 -1.56 4.62 -10.86
C PHE A 44 -1.75 6.13 -10.82
N THR A 45 -2.97 6.54 -11.17
CA THR A 45 -3.40 7.93 -11.13
C THR A 45 -4.75 7.99 -10.43
N SER A 46 -4.90 8.91 -9.51
CA SER A 46 -6.16 9.16 -8.81
C SER A 46 -7.27 9.53 -9.79
N ASP A 47 -8.49 9.08 -9.51
CA ASP A 47 -9.69 9.52 -10.24
C ASP A 47 -10.01 10.97 -9.87
N GLU A 48 -9.78 11.89 -10.80
CA GLU A 48 -9.96 13.33 -10.55
C GLU A 48 -11.37 13.67 -10.04
N SER A 49 -12.40 12.88 -10.41
CA SER A 49 -13.79 13.10 -9.97
C SER A 49 -13.99 12.81 -8.48
N LEU A 50 -13.11 11.98 -7.89
CA LEU A 50 -13.13 11.57 -6.49
C LEU A 50 -12.07 12.29 -5.63
N MET A 51 -11.15 13.04 -6.24
CA MET A 51 -10.10 13.72 -5.48
C MET A 51 -10.66 14.74 -4.49
N PHE A 52 -10.07 14.78 -3.32
CA PHE A 52 -10.28 15.84 -2.36
C PHE A 52 -9.61 17.15 -2.82
N ASN A 53 -10.25 18.28 -2.54
CA ASN A 53 -9.66 19.59 -2.67
C ASN A 53 -9.28 20.10 -1.29
N ILE A 54 -8.23 20.91 -1.19
CA ILE A 54 -7.85 21.49 0.11
C ILE A 54 -8.97 22.35 0.73
N SER A 55 -9.82 22.95 -0.13
CA SER A 55 -11.00 23.71 0.27
C SER A 55 -12.15 22.87 0.85
N ASP A 56 -12.11 21.56 0.71
CA ASP A 56 -13.09 20.66 1.34
C ASP A 56 -12.88 20.58 2.86
N PHE A 57 -11.70 20.99 3.35
CA PHE A 57 -11.29 20.93 4.75
C PHE A 57 -10.94 22.33 5.27
N ASP A 58 -11.94 23.00 5.81
CA ASP A 58 -11.81 24.41 6.27
C ASP A 58 -10.63 24.57 7.26
N GLY A 59 -9.74 25.52 6.94
CA GLY A 59 -8.55 25.84 7.73
C GLY A 59 -7.36 24.88 7.58
N LEU A 60 -7.48 23.79 6.82
CA LEU A 60 -6.36 22.92 6.53
C LEU A 60 -5.35 23.62 5.63
N GLN A 61 -4.07 23.58 6.01
CA GLN A 61 -2.96 24.10 5.23
C GLN A 61 -2.15 22.97 4.63
N ARG A 62 -1.54 23.20 3.45
CA ARG A 62 -0.73 22.21 2.75
C ARG A 62 0.50 22.84 2.14
N THR A 63 1.67 22.24 2.36
CA THR A 63 2.93 22.61 1.71
C THR A 63 3.48 21.42 0.94
N GLN A 64 3.82 21.63 -0.33
CA GLN A 64 4.39 20.59 -1.19
C GLN A 64 5.91 20.51 -1.03
N TYR A 65 6.40 19.29 -1.04
CA TYR A 65 7.82 18.95 -1.02
C TYR A 65 8.15 17.96 -2.14
N LYS A 66 9.41 17.97 -2.56
CA LYS A 66 9.96 16.95 -3.46
C LYS A 66 11.23 16.38 -2.87
N PHE A 67 11.36 15.06 -2.88
CA PHE A 67 12.52 14.36 -2.37
C PHE A 67 12.84 13.15 -3.25
N ALA A 68 14.12 12.78 -3.32
CA ALA A 68 14.54 11.65 -4.15
C ALA A 68 14.35 10.33 -3.41
N SER A 69 13.92 9.28 -4.12
CA SER A 69 13.96 7.90 -3.65
C SER A 69 15.20 7.18 -4.19
N ASN A 70 15.28 5.87 -4.00
CA ASN A 70 16.49 5.04 -4.13
C ASN A 70 17.18 5.03 -5.51
N LYS A 71 16.48 5.36 -6.57
CA LYS A 71 17.02 5.41 -7.95
C LYS A 71 17.14 6.84 -8.48
N GLY A 72 16.94 7.83 -7.59
CA GLY A 72 16.94 9.25 -7.94
C GLY A 72 15.62 9.77 -8.49
N GLN A 73 14.58 8.91 -8.62
CA GLN A 73 13.24 9.36 -8.97
C GLN A 73 12.70 10.29 -7.87
N MET A 74 12.10 11.41 -8.30
CA MET A 74 11.55 12.40 -7.39
C MET A 74 10.15 12.01 -6.96
N LEU A 75 9.94 11.93 -5.66
CA LEU A 75 8.64 11.75 -5.04
C LEU A 75 8.06 13.10 -4.64
N THR A 76 6.75 13.23 -4.77
CA THR A 76 6.00 14.39 -4.30
C THR A 76 5.35 14.05 -2.96
N GLY A 77 5.62 14.88 -1.97
CA GLY A 77 5.03 14.77 -0.64
C GLY A 77 4.36 16.08 -0.23
N TYR A 78 3.43 15.96 0.70
CA TYR A 78 2.65 17.09 1.21
C TYR A 78 2.62 17.05 2.72
N MET A 79 3.04 18.17 3.33
CA MET A 79 2.87 18.39 4.76
C MET A 79 1.57 19.14 4.98
N TYR A 80 0.64 18.49 5.63
CA TYR A 80 -0.63 19.05 6.07
C TYR A 80 -0.50 19.55 7.52
N SER A 81 -1.11 20.70 7.82
CA SER A 81 -1.11 21.28 9.15
C SER A 81 -2.39 22.07 9.43
N PHE A 82 -2.68 22.20 10.71
CA PHE A 82 -3.77 23.06 11.22
C PHE A 82 -3.27 23.81 12.44
N GLY A 83 -3.34 25.16 12.40
CA GLY A 83 -2.77 26.00 13.45
C GLY A 83 -1.23 26.04 13.42
N SER A 84 -0.62 26.53 14.51
CA SER A 84 0.82 26.83 14.57
C SER A 84 1.62 25.90 15.50
N GLU A 85 0.96 25.15 16.37
CA GLU A 85 1.64 24.29 17.35
C GLU A 85 1.41 22.82 17.01
N GLN A 86 2.51 22.10 16.77
CA GLN A 86 2.48 20.70 16.42
C GLN A 86 3.27 19.88 17.44
N ARG A 87 2.72 18.73 17.83
CA ARG A 87 3.29 17.83 18.86
C ARG A 87 4.05 16.63 18.30
N GLY A 88 3.93 16.38 17.00
CA GLY A 88 4.58 15.28 16.29
C GLY A 88 4.27 15.31 14.80
N ILE A 89 4.81 14.35 14.07
CA ILE A 89 4.58 14.15 12.64
C ILE A 89 3.99 12.75 12.43
N VAL A 90 2.79 12.68 11.84
CA VAL A 90 2.22 11.42 11.33
C VAL A 90 2.66 11.29 9.88
N VAL A 91 3.45 10.26 9.55
CA VAL A 91 3.76 9.92 8.16
C VAL A 91 2.74 8.90 7.66
N LEU A 92 2.02 9.26 6.60
CA LEU A 92 0.96 8.45 6.01
C LEU A 92 1.49 7.74 4.76
N ALA A 93 1.46 6.41 4.79
CA ALA A 93 1.75 5.55 3.65
C ALA A 93 0.44 5.04 3.04
N HIS A 94 0.20 5.37 1.76
CA HIS A 94 -1.03 5.02 1.06
C HIS A 94 -1.09 3.55 0.61
N GLY A 95 -2.30 3.06 0.28
CA GLY A 95 -2.54 1.74 -0.28
C GLY A 95 -2.12 1.62 -1.75
N PHE A 96 -2.11 0.39 -2.27
CA PHE A 96 -1.76 0.08 -3.65
C PHE A 96 -2.97 0.27 -4.58
N GLY A 97 -2.74 0.90 -5.74
CA GLY A 97 -3.72 0.90 -6.85
C GLY A 97 -4.76 2.02 -6.84
N GLY A 98 -4.87 2.80 -5.76
CA GLY A 98 -5.88 3.85 -5.61
C GLY A 98 -5.39 5.28 -5.85
N GLY A 99 -4.20 5.48 -6.40
CA GLY A 99 -3.53 6.77 -6.44
C GLY A 99 -2.66 7.00 -5.20
N GLY A 100 -2.33 8.26 -4.93
CA GLY A 100 -1.35 8.63 -3.92
C GLY A 100 -1.95 9.23 -2.64
N HIS A 101 -1.27 10.29 -2.17
CA HIS A 101 -1.59 10.98 -0.92
C HIS A 101 -3.03 11.51 -0.84
N ASN A 102 -3.62 11.86 -1.97
CA ASN A 102 -4.95 12.49 -2.01
C ASN A 102 -6.03 11.58 -1.43
N SER A 103 -5.94 10.27 -1.67
CA SER A 103 -6.89 9.27 -1.14
C SER A 103 -6.93 9.19 0.40
N TYR A 104 -5.98 9.84 1.09
CA TYR A 104 -5.87 9.89 2.54
C TYR A 104 -5.85 11.32 3.08
N MET A 105 -6.36 12.30 2.31
CA MET A 105 -6.36 13.70 2.72
C MET A 105 -7.32 13.95 3.90
N ASP A 106 -8.40 13.22 4.00
CA ASP A 106 -9.32 13.22 5.15
C ASP A 106 -8.63 12.74 6.44
N CYS A 107 -7.86 11.63 6.35
CA CYS A 107 -7.01 11.15 7.44
C CYS A 107 -5.97 12.20 7.84
N ALA A 108 -5.29 12.80 6.86
CA ALA A 108 -4.31 13.87 7.09
C ALA A 108 -4.94 15.09 7.74
N ASN A 109 -6.14 15.50 7.30
CA ASN A 109 -6.92 16.57 7.93
C ASN A 109 -7.25 16.25 9.39
N TYR A 110 -7.66 15.00 9.67
CA TYR A 110 -7.99 14.60 11.03
C TYR A 110 -6.77 14.71 11.97
N PHE A 111 -5.63 14.16 11.56
CA PHE A 111 -4.38 14.25 12.34
C PHE A 111 -3.92 15.72 12.50
N ALA A 112 -4.00 16.53 11.43
CA ALA A 112 -3.63 17.93 11.49
C ALA A 112 -4.49 18.72 12.48
N ARG A 113 -5.81 18.53 12.48
CA ARG A 113 -6.74 19.14 13.44
C ARG A 113 -6.47 18.75 14.89
N HIS A 114 -5.82 17.61 15.12
CA HIS A 114 -5.47 17.15 16.45
C HIS A 114 -4.02 17.48 16.86
N GLY A 115 -3.41 18.47 16.19
CA GLY A 115 -2.11 19.03 16.57
C GLY A 115 -0.92 18.18 16.13
N TYR A 116 -1.01 17.50 15.00
CA TYR A 116 0.11 16.85 14.33
C TYR A 116 0.39 17.51 12.99
N TYR A 117 1.63 17.52 12.56
CA TYR A 117 1.88 17.52 11.12
C TYR A 117 1.47 16.17 10.54
N ALA A 118 0.82 16.17 9.37
CA ALA A 118 0.52 14.95 8.64
C ALA A 118 1.27 15.00 7.30
N PHE A 119 2.29 14.17 7.16
CA PHE A 119 3.07 14.07 5.93
C PHE A 119 2.58 12.88 5.11
N ALA A 120 1.93 13.15 3.99
CA ALA A 120 1.51 12.14 3.02
C ALA A 120 2.22 12.36 1.70
N TYR A 121 2.57 11.29 1.00
CA TYR A 121 3.34 11.36 -0.25
C TYR A 121 2.77 10.38 -1.27
N ASP A 122 3.05 10.67 -2.54
CA ASP A 122 2.82 9.74 -3.63
C ASP A 122 4.04 8.83 -3.76
N ALA A 123 3.88 7.53 -3.63
CA ALA A 123 4.96 6.58 -3.84
C ALA A 123 5.39 6.55 -5.32
N THR A 124 6.54 5.96 -5.61
CA THR A 124 7.04 5.77 -6.99
C THR A 124 5.95 5.24 -7.90
N GLY A 125 5.75 5.87 -9.06
CA GLY A 125 4.75 5.45 -10.04
C GLY A 125 3.30 5.76 -9.67
N ASN A 126 3.07 6.65 -8.69
CA ASN A 126 1.74 7.12 -8.33
C ASN A 126 1.64 8.65 -8.51
N ASP A 127 0.48 9.09 -8.96
CA ASP A 127 0.07 10.50 -9.13
C ASP A 127 1.20 11.44 -9.58
N GLU A 128 1.64 12.38 -8.73
CA GLU A 128 2.63 13.41 -9.06
C GLU A 128 4.09 12.94 -8.89
N SER A 129 4.33 11.72 -8.39
CA SER A 129 5.66 11.15 -8.27
C SER A 129 6.15 10.55 -9.59
N GLU A 130 7.47 10.58 -9.78
CA GLU A 130 8.12 9.97 -10.94
C GLU A 130 8.09 8.43 -10.86
N GLY A 131 8.32 7.78 -12.01
CA GLY A 131 8.36 6.33 -12.19
C GLY A 131 7.39 5.87 -13.27
N GLU A 132 7.85 4.99 -14.16
CA GLU A 132 7.02 4.36 -15.21
C GLU A 132 5.95 3.42 -14.60
N GLY A 133 6.18 2.95 -13.38
CA GLY A 133 5.31 2.15 -12.56
C GLY A 133 5.84 2.03 -11.15
N VAL A 134 5.09 1.40 -10.28
CA VAL A 134 5.47 1.17 -8.87
C VAL A 134 6.75 0.33 -8.76
N GLY A 135 6.92 -0.61 -9.68
CA GLY A 135 8.09 -1.47 -9.71
C GLY A 135 7.96 -2.75 -8.89
N GLY A 136 6.98 -2.86 -8.01
CA GLY A 136 6.74 -4.00 -7.14
C GLY A 136 6.51 -3.59 -5.69
N LEU A 137 5.90 -4.47 -4.91
CA LEU A 137 5.46 -4.16 -3.55
C LEU A 137 6.57 -3.71 -2.57
N PRO A 138 7.83 -4.22 -2.64
CA PRO A 138 8.90 -3.71 -1.76
C PRO A 138 9.24 -2.23 -1.97
N GLN A 139 8.84 -1.61 -3.10
CA GLN A 139 9.07 -0.19 -3.34
C GLN A 139 8.38 0.70 -2.30
N GLY A 140 7.23 0.30 -1.75
CA GLY A 140 6.57 1.06 -0.70
C GLY A 140 7.41 1.19 0.58
N VAL A 141 8.13 0.14 0.96
CA VAL A 141 9.05 0.19 2.10
C VAL A 141 10.24 1.11 1.80
N VAL A 142 10.77 1.03 0.57
CA VAL A 142 11.88 1.90 0.11
C VAL A 142 11.46 3.37 0.15
N ASP A 143 10.32 3.70 -0.47
CA ASP A 143 9.86 5.09 -0.56
C ASP A 143 9.56 5.68 0.81
N LEU A 144 9.02 4.87 1.73
CA LEU A 144 8.77 5.30 3.11
C LEU A 144 10.08 5.52 3.89
N ASP A 145 11.11 4.66 3.71
CA ASP A 145 12.44 4.86 4.29
C ASP A 145 13.02 6.22 3.84
N TYR A 146 12.93 6.53 2.54
CA TYR A 146 13.38 7.82 2.01
C TYR A 146 12.51 9.00 2.46
N ALA A 147 11.21 8.82 2.63
CA ALA A 147 10.31 9.86 3.15
C ALA A 147 10.64 10.20 4.61
N ILE A 148 10.85 9.20 5.47
CA ILE A 148 11.24 9.41 6.87
C ILE A 148 12.62 10.08 6.92
N SER A 149 13.60 9.59 6.17
CA SER A 149 14.95 10.19 6.09
C SER A 149 14.90 11.64 5.60
N PHE A 150 14.03 11.97 4.65
CA PHE A 150 13.81 13.36 4.20
C PHE A 150 13.28 14.24 5.32
N ILE A 151 12.28 13.76 6.08
CA ILE A 151 11.71 14.51 7.21
C ILE A 151 12.77 14.76 8.29
N GLU A 152 13.54 13.75 8.66
CA GLU A 152 14.61 13.85 9.66
C GLU A 152 15.75 14.80 9.25
N GLY A 153 16.06 14.81 7.94
CA GLY A 153 17.06 15.70 7.37
C GLY A 153 16.60 17.14 7.19
N SER A 154 15.30 17.40 7.27
CA SER A 154 14.72 18.73 7.03
C SER A 154 14.76 19.60 8.28
N LYS A 155 15.15 20.89 8.08
CA LYS A 155 15.08 21.91 9.13
C LYS A 155 13.66 22.47 9.35
N ASP A 156 12.75 22.21 8.41
CA ASP A 156 11.40 22.77 8.43
C ASP A 156 10.51 22.12 9.49
N PHE A 157 10.84 20.87 9.90
CA PHE A 157 9.98 20.10 10.80
C PHE A 157 10.50 20.00 12.24
N GLY A 158 11.68 20.55 12.51
CA GLY A 158 12.32 20.46 13.82
C GLY A 158 12.64 19.01 14.23
N ASN A 159 12.81 18.80 15.54
CA ASN A 159 13.03 17.45 16.10
C ASN A 159 11.72 16.85 16.64
N LEU A 160 10.63 16.99 15.90
CA LEU A 160 9.34 16.42 16.32
C LEU A 160 9.37 14.89 16.23
N PRO A 161 8.74 14.20 17.18
CA PRO A 161 8.63 12.74 17.13
C PRO A 161 7.80 12.29 15.92
N ILE A 162 8.27 11.23 15.24
CA ILE A 162 7.60 10.64 14.09
C ILE A 162 6.78 9.44 14.55
N VAL A 163 5.53 9.37 14.08
CA VAL A 163 4.64 8.22 14.18
C VAL A 163 4.14 7.85 12.78
N LEU A 164 3.78 6.60 12.55
CA LEU A 164 3.41 6.10 11.22
C LEU A 164 1.95 5.66 11.18
N PHE A 165 1.28 5.96 10.08
CA PHE A 165 -0.03 5.44 9.71
C PHE A 165 0.05 4.81 8.32
N GLY A 166 -0.43 3.58 8.16
CA GLY A 166 -0.46 2.92 6.86
C GLY A 166 -1.66 2.01 6.69
N HIS A 167 -2.21 2.00 5.48
CA HIS A 167 -3.33 1.14 5.09
C HIS A 167 -2.91 0.22 3.95
N SER A 168 -3.28 -1.05 4.02
CA SER A 168 -3.02 -2.02 2.95
C SER A 168 -1.51 -2.14 2.65
N TRP A 169 -1.07 -1.82 1.42
CA TRP A 169 0.33 -1.71 1.05
C TRP A 169 1.11 -0.73 1.95
N GLY A 170 0.46 0.37 2.34
CA GLY A 170 1.00 1.29 3.35
C GLY A 170 1.15 0.62 4.71
N GLY A 171 0.21 -0.23 5.12
CA GLY A 171 0.28 -1.02 6.36
C GLY A 171 1.48 -1.97 6.38
N TYR A 172 1.72 -2.68 5.28
CA TYR A 172 2.95 -3.45 5.07
C TYR A 172 4.19 -2.57 5.16
N SER A 173 4.16 -1.40 4.49
CA SER A 173 5.32 -0.50 4.42
C SER A 173 5.69 0.07 5.79
N VAL A 174 4.71 0.58 6.57
CA VAL A 174 4.97 1.13 7.92
C VAL A 174 5.46 0.08 8.90
N SER A 175 5.05 -1.17 8.73
CA SER A 175 5.51 -2.28 9.58
C SER A 175 6.93 -2.73 9.24
N CYS A 176 7.25 -2.88 7.95
CA CYS A 176 8.58 -3.32 7.51
C CYS A 176 9.66 -2.25 7.69
N VAL A 177 9.32 -0.96 7.53
CA VAL A 177 10.29 0.15 7.61
C VAL A 177 10.93 0.30 8.99
N LEU A 178 10.30 -0.21 10.04
CA LEU A 178 10.80 -0.20 11.43
C LEU A 178 12.17 -0.87 11.58
N THR A 179 12.54 -1.76 10.65
CA THR A 179 13.89 -2.35 10.61
C THR A 179 14.95 -1.30 10.29
N TYR A 180 14.58 -0.22 9.61
CA TYR A 180 15.48 0.88 9.20
C TYR A 180 15.33 2.11 10.10
N HIS A 181 14.14 2.31 10.66
CA HIS A 181 13.77 3.44 11.52
C HIS A 181 13.22 2.98 12.88
N PRO A 182 14.06 2.34 13.72
CA PRO A 182 13.64 1.86 15.04
C PRO A 182 13.34 3.00 16.04
N GLU A 183 13.70 4.27 15.70
CA GLU A 183 13.45 5.49 16.48
C GLU A 183 12.01 6.02 16.35
N VAL A 184 11.22 5.57 15.37
CA VAL A 184 9.79 5.87 15.24
C VAL A 184 9.06 5.55 16.54
N LYS A 185 8.11 6.42 16.95
CA LYS A 185 7.53 6.37 18.30
C LYS A 185 6.28 5.51 18.42
N ALA A 186 5.52 5.34 17.34
CA ALA A 186 4.36 4.48 17.30
C ALA A 186 3.95 4.17 15.85
N VAL A 187 3.24 3.07 15.65
CA VAL A 187 2.73 2.65 14.34
C VAL A 187 1.28 2.24 14.46
N ILE A 188 0.47 2.70 13.52
CA ILE A 188 -0.88 2.18 13.25
C ILE A 188 -0.85 1.54 11.86
N GLU A 189 -1.12 0.25 11.84
CA GLU A 189 -1.21 -0.59 10.65
C GLU A 189 -2.65 -1.02 10.47
N CYS A 190 -3.23 -0.70 9.31
CA CYS A 190 -4.59 -1.05 8.93
C CYS A 190 -4.57 -1.97 7.71
N SER A 191 -5.16 -3.17 7.82
CA SER A 191 -5.33 -4.14 6.71
C SER A 191 -4.04 -4.44 5.94
N GLY A 192 -2.88 -4.43 6.60
CA GLY A 192 -1.60 -4.73 5.98
C GLY A 192 -1.27 -6.23 5.96
N PHE A 193 -0.12 -6.55 5.40
CA PHE A 193 0.34 -7.93 5.25
C PHE A 193 1.81 -8.09 5.67
N ASN A 194 2.24 -9.33 5.93
CA ASN A 194 3.53 -9.58 6.54
C ASN A 194 4.73 -9.40 5.58
N LYS A 195 4.60 -9.79 4.31
CA LYS A 195 5.69 -9.70 3.31
C LYS A 195 5.15 -9.56 1.90
N SER A 196 5.94 -8.96 1.00
CA SER A 196 5.55 -8.67 -0.39
C SER A 196 5.01 -9.88 -1.14
N SER A 197 5.68 -11.04 -1.01
CA SER A 197 5.27 -12.26 -1.70
C SER A 197 3.92 -12.83 -1.25
N ASP A 198 3.35 -12.38 -0.12
CA ASP A 198 2.06 -12.85 0.36
C ASP A 198 0.91 -12.42 -0.56
N MET A 199 1.00 -11.21 -1.12
CA MET A 199 -0.04 -10.74 -2.05
C MET A 199 0.01 -11.48 -3.39
N PHE A 200 1.22 -11.76 -3.91
CA PHE A 200 1.34 -12.60 -5.10
C PHE A 200 0.84 -14.03 -4.85
N GLU A 201 1.10 -14.58 -3.65
CA GLU A 201 0.60 -15.88 -3.25
C GLU A 201 -0.92 -15.91 -3.13
N SER A 202 -1.50 -14.92 -2.43
CA SER A 202 -2.95 -14.81 -2.20
C SER A 202 -3.71 -14.70 -3.52
N GLU A 203 -3.34 -13.74 -4.35
CA GLU A 203 -3.98 -13.51 -5.64
C GLU A 203 -3.77 -14.70 -6.60
N GLY A 204 -2.56 -15.26 -6.63
CA GLY A 204 -2.25 -16.42 -7.45
C GLY A 204 -2.99 -17.68 -7.01
N LYS A 205 -3.21 -17.90 -5.72
CA LYS A 205 -4.06 -19.00 -5.22
C LYS A 205 -5.49 -18.86 -5.71
N ARG A 206 -6.02 -17.65 -5.71
CA ARG A 206 -7.39 -17.37 -6.16
C ARG A 206 -7.55 -17.63 -7.67
N GLN A 207 -6.53 -17.34 -8.48
CA GLN A 207 -6.57 -17.46 -9.93
C GLN A 207 -6.12 -18.85 -10.44
N ALA A 208 -5.07 -19.42 -9.88
CA ALA A 208 -4.37 -20.59 -10.39
C ALA A 208 -4.21 -21.74 -9.35
N GLY A 209 -4.80 -21.60 -8.17
CA GLY A 209 -4.69 -22.59 -7.11
C GLY A 209 -3.25 -22.85 -6.70
N ASN A 210 -2.91 -24.11 -6.41
CA ASN A 210 -1.57 -24.48 -5.92
C ASN A 210 -0.44 -24.31 -6.95
N PHE A 211 -0.74 -24.02 -8.22
CA PHE A 211 0.30 -23.78 -9.23
C PHE A 211 1.16 -22.56 -8.89
N ILE A 212 0.62 -21.59 -8.15
CA ILE A 212 1.35 -20.41 -7.70
C ILE A 212 2.65 -20.74 -6.96
N TYR A 213 2.70 -21.86 -6.23
CA TYR A 213 3.89 -22.27 -5.48
C TYR A 213 5.10 -22.63 -6.37
N VAL A 214 4.85 -22.95 -7.65
CA VAL A 214 5.93 -23.15 -8.63
C VAL A 214 6.54 -21.81 -9.06
N MET A 215 5.75 -20.73 -9.03
CA MET A 215 6.16 -19.39 -9.47
C MET A 215 6.79 -18.56 -8.35
N LEU A 216 6.34 -18.73 -7.11
CA LEU A 216 6.79 -17.97 -5.94
C LEU A 216 8.33 -17.87 -5.77
N PRO A 217 9.12 -18.95 -5.94
CA PRO A 217 10.58 -18.85 -5.80
C PRO A 217 11.21 -17.88 -6.81
N PHE A 218 10.65 -17.79 -8.02
CA PHE A 218 11.13 -16.90 -9.07
C PHE A 218 10.78 -15.44 -8.75
N VAL A 219 9.57 -15.18 -8.27
CA VAL A 219 9.14 -13.85 -7.83
C VAL A 219 10.00 -13.37 -6.67
N LYS A 220 10.20 -14.19 -5.64
CA LYS A 220 11.06 -13.86 -4.50
C LYS A 220 12.49 -13.55 -4.93
N LEU A 221 13.03 -14.32 -5.88
CA LEU A 221 14.38 -14.06 -6.42
C LEU A 221 14.40 -12.76 -7.25
N HIS A 222 13.35 -12.48 -8.03
CA HIS A 222 13.22 -11.22 -8.77
C HIS A 222 13.21 -10.01 -7.83
N GLU A 223 12.37 -10.03 -6.81
CA GLU A 223 12.32 -8.97 -5.80
C GLU A 223 13.67 -8.82 -5.08
N LEU A 224 14.31 -9.94 -4.69
CA LEU A 224 15.62 -9.91 -4.05
C LEU A 224 16.69 -9.24 -4.93
N ILE A 225 16.72 -9.56 -6.23
CA ILE A 225 17.65 -8.92 -7.18
C ILE A 225 17.37 -7.42 -7.31
N LYS A 226 16.09 -7.02 -7.33
CA LYS A 226 15.65 -5.64 -7.57
C LYS A 226 15.76 -4.74 -6.34
N TYR A 227 15.47 -5.28 -5.15
CA TYR A 227 15.30 -4.54 -3.91
C TYR A 227 16.27 -4.94 -2.79
N GLY A 228 17.01 -6.05 -2.95
CA GLY A 228 17.94 -6.52 -1.92
C GLY A 228 17.24 -6.75 -0.57
N LYS A 229 17.75 -6.10 0.46
CA LYS A 229 17.25 -6.23 1.84
C LYS A 229 15.76 -5.87 2.01
N TYR A 230 15.24 -4.94 1.22
CA TYR A 230 13.83 -4.53 1.32
C TYR A 230 12.85 -5.62 0.85
N ALA A 231 13.28 -6.50 -0.07
CA ALA A 231 12.45 -7.63 -0.51
C ALA A 231 12.39 -8.77 0.50
N THR A 232 13.35 -8.86 1.41
CA THR A 232 13.41 -9.95 2.40
C THR A 232 12.85 -9.58 3.75
N ASN A 233 12.66 -8.28 4.02
CA ASN A 233 12.06 -7.80 5.25
C ASN A 233 10.59 -8.15 5.34
N THR A 234 10.18 -8.49 6.56
CA THR A 234 8.79 -8.74 6.91
C THR A 234 8.31 -7.74 7.96
N ALA A 235 7.00 -7.56 8.10
CA ALA A 235 6.44 -6.77 9.20
C ALA A 235 6.90 -7.32 10.57
N MET A 236 6.98 -8.66 10.68
CA MET A 236 7.48 -9.32 11.89
C MET A 236 8.93 -8.96 12.22
N ASP A 237 9.80 -8.78 11.20
CA ASP A 237 11.18 -8.31 11.42
C ASP A 237 11.19 -6.87 11.93
N GLY A 238 10.35 -6.00 11.37
CA GLY A 238 10.19 -4.63 11.83
C GLY A 238 9.71 -4.55 13.28
N PHE A 239 8.69 -5.32 13.64
CA PHE A 239 8.18 -5.39 15.02
C PHE A 239 9.22 -5.94 16.01
N ALA A 240 10.08 -6.85 15.57
CA ALA A 240 11.16 -7.39 16.38
C ALA A 240 12.34 -6.43 16.52
N ALA A 241 12.58 -5.57 15.54
CA ALA A 241 13.69 -4.60 15.53
C ALA A 241 13.44 -3.38 16.42
N SER A 242 12.20 -3.16 16.88
CA SER A 242 11.79 -1.97 17.60
C SER A 242 11.05 -2.29 18.89
N ASN A 243 10.95 -1.30 19.80
CA ASN A 243 10.23 -1.42 21.07
C ASN A 243 9.02 -0.49 21.17
N MET A 244 8.62 0.15 20.06
CA MET A 244 7.52 1.09 20.03
C MET A 244 6.16 0.39 20.17
N PRO A 245 5.13 1.10 20.62
CA PRO A 245 3.75 0.67 20.54
C PRO A 245 3.29 0.47 19.09
N VAL A 246 2.52 -0.60 18.86
CA VAL A 246 1.95 -0.95 17.54
C VAL A 246 0.46 -1.21 17.70
N MET A 247 -0.35 -0.57 16.86
CA MET A 247 -1.78 -0.86 16.74
C MET A 247 -2.03 -1.53 15.40
N ILE A 248 -2.73 -2.66 15.43
CA ILE A 248 -3.11 -3.45 14.26
C ILE A 248 -4.62 -3.45 14.13
N VAL A 249 -5.13 -3.04 12.99
CA VAL A 249 -6.57 -3.00 12.67
C VAL A 249 -6.83 -3.83 11.43
N HIS A 250 -7.72 -4.82 11.49
CA HIS A 250 -8.04 -5.66 10.34
C HIS A 250 -9.46 -6.19 10.42
N SER A 251 -10.10 -6.42 9.28
CA SER A 251 -11.43 -7.03 9.20
C SER A 251 -11.36 -8.49 8.81
N GLU A 252 -12.18 -9.33 9.45
CA GLU A 252 -12.25 -10.78 9.19
C GLU A 252 -12.66 -11.09 7.74
N ASP A 253 -13.53 -10.26 7.17
CA ASP A 253 -14.06 -10.42 5.82
C ASP A 253 -13.22 -9.74 4.71
N ASP A 254 -11.99 -9.32 5.02
CA ASP A 254 -11.08 -8.72 4.04
C ASP A 254 -10.69 -9.74 2.95
N THR A 255 -11.18 -9.53 1.74
CA THR A 255 -10.92 -10.40 0.57
C THR A 255 -9.75 -9.93 -0.29
N ILE A 256 -9.22 -8.75 -0.04
CA ILE A 256 -8.07 -8.17 -0.76
C ILE A 256 -6.76 -8.55 -0.08
N VAL A 257 -6.68 -8.32 1.24
CA VAL A 257 -5.61 -8.80 2.11
C VAL A 257 -6.22 -9.75 3.13
N PRO A 258 -6.34 -11.05 2.82
CA PRO A 258 -6.93 -11.99 3.76
C PRO A 258 -6.19 -11.96 5.11
N ILE A 259 -6.96 -11.96 6.19
CA ILE A 259 -6.49 -11.73 7.56
C ILE A 259 -5.35 -12.68 8.01
N GLU A 260 -5.25 -13.85 7.38
CA GLU A 260 -4.17 -14.84 7.64
C GLU A 260 -2.79 -14.40 7.13
N TYR A 261 -2.70 -13.39 6.24
CA TYR A 261 -1.42 -12.87 5.75
C TYR A 261 -0.86 -11.70 6.59
N GLY A 262 -1.62 -11.21 7.55
CA GLY A 262 -1.24 -10.10 8.43
C GLY A 262 -1.65 -10.35 9.87
N TYR A 263 -2.82 -9.87 10.25
CA TYR A 263 -3.34 -9.82 11.62
C TYR A 263 -3.16 -11.15 12.38
N ASN A 264 -3.54 -12.28 11.82
CA ASN A 264 -3.46 -13.58 12.51
C ASN A 264 -2.02 -13.95 12.86
N ILE A 265 -1.04 -13.69 11.95
CA ILE A 265 0.39 -13.91 12.19
C ILE A 265 0.86 -13.05 13.37
N TYR A 266 0.46 -11.77 13.40
CA TYR A 266 0.88 -10.83 14.44
C TYR A 266 0.20 -11.14 15.76
N TYR A 267 -1.10 -11.42 15.76
CA TYR A 267 -1.87 -11.77 16.94
C TYR A 267 -1.33 -13.02 17.63
N ASP A 268 -1.07 -14.08 16.89
CA ASP A 268 -0.51 -15.33 17.44
C ASP A 268 0.81 -15.09 18.18
N LYS A 269 1.65 -14.20 17.65
CA LYS A 269 2.95 -13.89 18.22
C LYS A 269 2.90 -12.89 19.36
N TYR A 270 2.07 -11.82 19.24
CA TYR A 270 2.17 -10.64 20.08
C TYR A 270 0.94 -10.36 20.95
N LYS A 271 -0.09 -11.21 20.96
CA LYS A 271 -1.32 -11.02 21.79
C LYS A 271 -1.07 -10.82 23.28
N ASN A 272 0.07 -11.25 23.81
CA ASN A 272 0.47 -11.06 25.20
C ASN A 272 1.55 -9.98 25.38
N ASP A 273 1.99 -9.32 24.32
CA ASP A 273 2.96 -8.22 24.36
C ASP A 273 2.22 -6.89 24.54
N ARG A 274 2.49 -6.19 25.65
CA ARG A 274 1.80 -4.93 25.99
C ARG A 274 2.03 -3.78 25.02
N ARG A 275 3.00 -3.92 24.10
CA ARG A 275 3.24 -2.96 23.03
C ARG A 275 2.14 -3.00 21.96
N PHE A 276 1.44 -4.14 21.83
CA PHE A 276 0.48 -4.35 20.76
C PHE A 276 -0.94 -4.11 21.23
N THR A 277 -1.66 -3.36 20.42
CA THR A 277 -3.12 -3.20 20.49
C THR A 277 -3.71 -3.80 19.22
N PHE A 278 -4.63 -4.75 19.38
CA PHE A 278 -5.29 -5.42 18.27
C PHE A 278 -6.75 -5.01 18.21
N ILE A 279 -7.20 -4.51 17.07
CA ILE A 279 -8.60 -4.20 16.77
C ILE A 279 -9.04 -5.14 15.65
N HIS A 280 -9.90 -6.07 16.01
CA HIS A 280 -10.49 -7.04 15.08
C HIS A 280 -11.88 -6.57 14.71
N LEU A 281 -12.15 -6.41 13.42
CA LEU A 281 -13.44 -6.03 12.86
C LEU A 281 -14.06 -7.25 12.15
N GLU A 282 -15.40 -7.28 12.06
CA GLU A 282 -16.09 -8.45 11.50
C GLU A 282 -16.48 -8.27 10.04
N THR A 283 -16.98 -7.09 9.65
CA THR A 283 -17.65 -6.86 8.35
C THR A 283 -17.31 -5.53 7.70
N ASN A 284 -16.09 -5.03 7.86
CA ASN A 284 -15.66 -3.75 7.28
C ASN A 284 -14.93 -3.93 5.93
N GLY A 285 -14.65 -5.17 5.52
CA GLY A 285 -13.87 -5.45 4.32
C GLY A 285 -12.47 -4.84 4.38
N HIS A 286 -11.90 -4.55 3.20
CA HIS A 286 -10.53 -4.03 3.09
C HIS A 286 -10.43 -2.52 3.30
N ASN A 287 -11.29 -1.77 2.63
CA ASN A 287 -11.13 -0.31 2.50
C ASN A 287 -11.92 0.49 3.55
N HIS A 288 -12.74 -0.17 4.34
CA HIS A 288 -13.66 0.50 5.26
C HIS A 288 -13.34 0.24 6.73
N VAL A 289 -12.12 -0.24 7.03
CA VAL A 289 -11.67 -0.54 8.40
C VAL A 289 -11.61 0.69 9.31
N PHE A 290 -11.65 1.89 8.74
CA PHE A 290 -11.71 3.15 9.47
C PHE A 290 -12.76 4.13 8.92
N ALA A 291 -13.65 3.65 8.05
CA ALA A 291 -14.76 4.44 7.53
C ALA A 291 -16.00 4.33 8.42
N SER A 292 -16.82 5.38 8.43
CA SER A 292 -18.08 5.37 9.14
C SER A 292 -19.13 4.54 8.40
N LYS A 293 -20.04 3.91 9.15
CA LYS A 293 -21.14 3.17 8.53
C LYS A 293 -22.01 4.04 7.61
N ALA A 294 -22.22 5.30 7.95
CA ALA A 294 -22.99 6.21 7.12
C ALA A 294 -22.34 6.46 5.76
N TYR A 295 -21.00 6.55 5.74
CA TYR A 295 -20.24 6.63 4.50
C TYR A 295 -20.33 5.33 3.69
N ASP A 296 -20.18 4.18 4.34
CA ASP A 296 -20.26 2.87 3.67
C ASP A 296 -21.62 2.65 3.01
N ASP A 297 -22.70 2.95 3.73
CA ASP A 297 -24.07 2.86 3.19
C ASP A 297 -24.23 3.79 1.98
N TYR A 298 -23.76 5.03 2.07
CA TYR A 298 -23.81 6.02 1.00
C TYR A 298 -23.01 5.59 -0.25
N ILE A 299 -21.76 5.15 -0.07
CA ILE A 299 -20.90 4.72 -1.20
C ILE A 299 -21.47 3.47 -1.87
N THR A 300 -22.04 2.55 -1.10
CA THR A 300 -22.70 1.35 -1.63
C THR A 300 -23.89 1.75 -2.50
N GLU A 301 -24.71 2.70 -2.04
CA GLU A 301 -25.85 3.23 -2.82
C GLU A 301 -25.36 3.97 -4.08
N LEU A 302 -24.38 4.87 -3.96
CA LEU A 302 -23.81 5.60 -5.09
C LEU A 302 -23.28 4.66 -6.19
N ASN A 303 -22.53 3.62 -5.79
CA ASN A 303 -21.99 2.64 -6.72
C ASN A 303 -23.08 1.79 -7.37
N THR A 304 -24.12 1.42 -6.62
CA THR A 304 -25.27 0.67 -7.13
C THR A 304 -26.01 1.50 -8.18
N ASN A 305 -26.34 2.74 -7.86
CA ASN A 305 -27.03 3.67 -8.76
C ASN A 305 -26.18 3.97 -10.01
N CYS A 306 -24.86 4.11 -9.86
CA CYS A 306 -23.93 4.30 -10.98
C CYS A 306 -23.93 3.08 -11.90
N LYS A 307 -23.91 1.88 -11.36
CA LYS A 307 -23.99 0.63 -12.14
C LYS A 307 -25.31 0.53 -12.90
N GLU A 308 -26.46 0.77 -12.25
CA GLU A 308 -27.78 0.76 -12.89
C GLU A 308 -27.87 1.82 -14.01
N TRP A 309 -27.27 2.99 -13.79
CA TRP A 309 -27.19 4.03 -14.80
C TRP A 309 -26.39 3.57 -16.03
N PHE A 310 -25.24 2.84 -15.84
CA PHE A 310 -24.49 2.25 -16.94
C PHE A 310 -25.25 1.14 -17.66
N GLU A 311 -25.98 0.29 -16.94
CA GLU A 311 -26.81 -0.76 -17.52
C GLU A 311 -27.94 -0.20 -18.40
N SER A 312 -28.35 1.06 -18.18
CA SER A 312 -29.33 1.77 -19.03
C SER A 312 -28.73 2.41 -20.29
N ARG A 313 -27.41 2.35 -20.49
CA ARG A 313 -26.74 2.97 -21.65
C ARG A 313 -26.83 2.11 -22.90
N ASP A 314 -26.58 2.75 -24.04
CA ASP A 314 -26.65 2.16 -25.39
C ASP A 314 -25.35 1.48 -25.85
N TYR A 315 -24.41 1.25 -24.95
CA TYR A 315 -23.12 0.63 -25.25
C TYR A 315 -22.67 -0.34 -24.14
N ASP A 316 -21.85 -1.32 -24.52
CA ASP A 316 -21.23 -2.23 -23.56
C ASP A 316 -20.05 -1.52 -22.86
N TYR A 317 -20.29 -1.07 -21.62
CA TYR A 317 -19.30 -0.36 -20.81
C TYR A 317 -18.15 -1.25 -20.29
N ASN A 318 -18.28 -2.58 -20.45
CA ASN A 318 -17.20 -3.52 -20.10
C ASN A 318 -16.25 -3.81 -21.29
N ALA A 319 -16.65 -3.43 -22.51
CA ALA A 319 -15.83 -3.64 -23.68
C ALA A 319 -14.60 -2.72 -23.69
N SER A 320 -13.43 -3.27 -24.01
CA SER A 320 -12.16 -2.54 -23.98
C SER A 320 -12.15 -1.32 -24.92
N GLU A 321 -12.81 -1.42 -26.07
CA GLU A 321 -12.96 -0.32 -27.03
C GLU A 321 -13.79 0.85 -26.51
N ASN A 322 -14.61 0.65 -25.50
CA ASN A 322 -15.44 1.69 -24.87
C ASN A 322 -14.79 2.28 -23.59
N ARG A 323 -13.54 1.89 -23.28
CA ARG A 323 -12.88 2.28 -22.03
C ARG A 323 -12.85 3.78 -21.78
N ASP A 324 -12.47 4.56 -22.79
CA ASP A 324 -12.37 6.03 -22.66
C ASP A 324 -13.75 6.67 -22.48
N ARG A 325 -14.76 6.19 -23.20
CA ARG A 325 -16.14 6.63 -23.04
C ARG A 325 -16.66 6.29 -21.64
N TYR A 326 -16.42 5.08 -21.17
CA TYR A 326 -16.78 4.67 -19.81
C TYR A 326 -16.17 5.57 -18.75
N LEU A 327 -14.87 5.88 -18.85
CA LEU A 327 -14.19 6.73 -17.88
C LEU A 327 -14.76 8.16 -17.86
N ALA A 328 -15.01 8.74 -19.04
CA ALA A 328 -15.60 10.07 -19.15
C ALA A 328 -17.04 10.12 -18.60
N ASP A 329 -17.87 9.14 -18.96
CA ASP A 329 -19.25 9.02 -18.50
C ASP A 329 -19.31 8.81 -16.98
N ARG A 330 -18.41 7.98 -16.44
CA ARG A 330 -18.29 7.73 -14.99
C ARG A 330 -17.89 9.00 -14.25
N ALA A 331 -16.88 9.73 -14.72
CA ALA A 331 -16.46 10.97 -14.11
C ALA A 331 -17.59 12.02 -14.10
N SER A 332 -18.39 12.10 -15.19
CA SER A 332 -19.56 12.97 -15.25
C SER A 332 -20.64 12.56 -14.24
N TYR A 333 -20.96 11.26 -14.18
CA TYR A 333 -21.93 10.72 -13.22
C TYR A 333 -21.53 11.03 -11.78
N ILE A 334 -20.27 10.75 -11.41
CA ILE A 334 -19.76 11.01 -10.06
C ILE A 334 -19.83 12.52 -9.75
N LYS A 335 -19.38 13.38 -10.66
CA LYS A 335 -19.44 14.83 -10.48
C LYS A 335 -20.86 15.36 -10.22
N GLU A 336 -21.87 14.75 -10.81
CA GLU A 336 -23.28 15.14 -10.68
C GLU A 336 -23.95 14.57 -9.43
N ASN A 337 -23.52 13.41 -8.95
CA ASN A 337 -24.22 12.64 -7.92
C ASN A 337 -23.45 12.50 -6.61
N LEU A 338 -22.13 12.83 -6.56
CA LEU A 338 -21.34 12.74 -5.34
C LEU A 338 -21.71 13.85 -4.36
N ASP A 339 -22.26 13.47 -3.20
CA ASP A 339 -22.40 14.39 -2.07
C ASP A 339 -21.05 14.58 -1.37
N ARG A 340 -20.41 15.70 -1.67
CA ARG A 340 -19.10 16.01 -1.09
C ARG A 340 -19.14 16.20 0.44
N SER A 341 -20.30 16.54 1.00
CA SER A 341 -20.40 16.67 2.45
C SER A 341 -20.29 15.32 3.17
N ILE A 342 -20.77 14.24 2.54
CA ILE A 342 -20.60 12.87 3.04
C ILE A 342 -19.21 12.35 2.69
N TRP A 343 -18.76 12.56 1.44
CA TRP A 343 -17.46 12.13 0.95
C TRP A 343 -16.31 12.64 1.83
N CYS A 344 -16.33 13.92 2.20
CA CYS A 344 -15.28 14.53 3.01
C CYS A 344 -15.39 14.24 4.54
N ASN A 345 -16.44 13.55 4.97
CA ASN A 345 -16.68 13.13 6.35
C ASN A 345 -16.80 11.59 6.46
N ALA A 346 -15.97 10.88 5.68
CA ALA A 346 -15.98 9.42 5.59
C ALA A 346 -15.53 8.72 6.87
N LEU A 347 -14.68 9.35 7.69
CA LEU A 347 -13.97 8.69 8.78
C LEU A 347 -14.89 8.27 9.94
N ASP A 348 -14.61 7.09 10.48
CA ASP A 348 -15.13 6.68 11.78
C ASP A 348 -14.44 7.47 12.90
N MET A 349 -15.19 8.39 13.52
CA MET A 349 -14.67 9.31 14.51
C MET A 349 -14.26 8.59 15.80
N GLU A 350 -14.87 7.48 16.15
CA GLU A 350 -14.50 6.69 17.34
C GLU A 350 -13.16 5.99 17.09
N MET A 351 -12.99 5.39 15.92
CA MET A 351 -11.72 4.77 15.50
C MET A 351 -10.60 5.81 15.45
N PHE A 352 -10.81 6.95 14.81
CA PHE A 352 -9.78 8.00 14.70
C PHE A 352 -9.47 8.67 16.06
N ASN A 353 -10.43 8.81 16.94
CA ASN A 353 -10.17 9.24 18.33
C ASN A 353 -9.29 8.21 19.05
N SER A 354 -9.49 6.91 18.82
CA SER A 354 -8.63 5.86 19.38
C SER A 354 -7.20 5.96 18.84
N PHE A 355 -7.02 6.28 17.55
CA PHE A 355 -5.71 6.51 16.93
C PHE A 355 -4.97 7.70 17.57
N ILE A 356 -5.66 8.83 17.76
CA ILE A 356 -5.07 10.00 18.43
C ILE A 356 -4.68 9.68 19.87
N ASN A 357 -5.55 9.00 20.61
CA ASN A 357 -5.27 8.60 22.00
C ASN A 357 -4.05 7.66 22.06
N PHE A 358 -3.95 6.72 21.12
CA PHE A 358 -2.82 5.81 21.02
C PHE A 358 -1.50 6.58 20.76
N TYR A 359 -1.48 7.53 19.81
CA TYR A 359 -0.31 8.35 19.57
C TYR A 359 0.03 9.24 20.77
N ASN A 360 -0.95 9.92 21.36
CA ASN A 360 -0.72 10.77 22.54
C ASN A 360 -0.09 9.97 23.68
N GLN A 361 -0.63 8.79 24.00
CA GLN A 361 -0.07 7.90 25.02
C GLN A 361 1.36 7.45 24.68
N SER A 362 1.60 7.11 23.42
CA SER A 362 2.93 6.68 22.95
C SER A 362 3.97 7.79 23.03
N LEU A 363 3.56 9.06 22.94
CA LEU A 363 4.40 10.25 23.05
C LEU A 363 4.46 10.83 24.47
N GLY A 364 3.67 10.28 25.43
CA GLY A 364 3.60 10.77 26.80
C GLY A 364 2.88 12.12 26.94
N LEU A 365 1.87 12.36 26.10
CA LEU A 365 1.05 13.58 26.02
C LEU A 365 -0.29 13.43 26.75
#